data_9fba18f806a35bb4cdf04b332fbbc2a4
#
_entry.id   9fba18f806a35bb4cdf04b332fbbc2a4
#
_cell.length_a   1.000
_cell.length_b   1.000
_cell.length_c   1.000
_cell.angle_alpha   90.00
_cell.angle_beta   90.00
_cell.angle_gamma   90.00
#
_symmetry.space_group_name_H-M   'P 1'
#
loop_
_entity.id
_entity.type
_entity.pdbx_description
1 polymer ?
#
loop_
_entity_poly.entity_id
_entity_poly.type
_entity_poly.pdbx_seq_one_letter_code
_entity_poly.pdbx_strand_id
1 'polypeptide(L)'
;MKNKIFDLFLGLPVHVFITHVVVVLLPISALALILLVFLPKLRNKYLFLTLIGLGVSVVAAFIAKESGEALSYRVGTPAAHTEWGEKALLIAVALFISALIWQFLLKRKNKFTFIVGYVAVILAVAALVISYLAGHSGAKASWEKRINPVSQFTDSSGIPTDSSGPIELSMTTVAQKNTPENCWAVVSNNVYNLTAYITAHPGGAANITKLCGTDATAAFTNQHGQSAKPNTTLESFVIGALGSTIDSLPTPVPVVGNQNTNGEEEENEGDED
;
A
#
# COMPACT_ATOMS: atom_id res chain seq x y z
N MET A 1 21.40 -1.95 -11.70
CA MET A 1 20.26 -2.50 -12.47
C MET A 1 19.53 -3.47 -11.54
N LYS A 2 18.59 -2.99 -10.69
CA LYS A 2 17.80 -3.87 -9.82
C LYS A 2 16.76 -4.59 -10.66
N ASN A 3 16.60 -5.88 -10.40
CA ASN A 3 15.88 -6.86 -11.21
C ASN A 3 14.45 -6.44 -11.54
N LYS A 4 14.19 -6.09 -12.80
CA LYS A 4 12.84 -5.84 -13.35
C LYS A 4 11.87 -7.03 -13.15
N ILE A 5 12.38 -8.22 -12.83
CA ILE A 5 11.62 -9.46 -12.63
C ILE A 5 10.70 -9.38 -11.40
N PHE A 6 11.08 -8.62 -10.36
CA PHE A 6 10.31 -8.48 -9.12
C PHE A 6 9.41 -7.23 -9.09
N ASP A 7 9.35 -6.45 -10.18
CA ASP A 7 8.63 -5.18 -10.20
C ASP A 7 7.16 -5.38 -10.58
N LEU A 8 6.86 -5.73 -11.81
CA LEU A 8 5.50 -5.88 -12.34
C LEU A 8 5.32 -7.23 -13.06
N PHE A 9 4.18 -7.86 -12.82
CA PHE A 9 3.69 -9.02 -13.55
C PHE A 9 2.26 -8.70 -14.06
N LEU A 10 2.05 -8.79 -15.36
CA LEU A 10 0.77 -8.43 -16.02
C LEU A 10 0.26 -7.02 -15.63
N GLY A 11 1.18 -6.06 -15.47
CA GLY A 11 0.82 -4.68 -15.10
C GLY A 11 0.57 -4.44 -13.62
N LEU A 12 0.62 -5.48 -12.78
CA LEU A 12 0.43 -5.39 -11.33
C LEU A 12 1.73 -5.70 -10.57
N PRO A 13 1.94 -5.10 -9.39
CA PRO A 13 3.12 -5.40 -8.57
C PRO A 13 3.19 -6.88 -8.18
N VAL A 14 4.34 -7.52 -8.43
CA VAL A 14 4.60 -8.93 -8.04
C VAL A 14 4.35 -9.14 -6.56
N HIS A 15 4.70 -8.17 -5.73
CA HIS A 15 4.50 -8.21 -4.28
C HIS A 15 3.06 -8.55 -3.89
N VAL A 16 2.06 -7.99 -4.57
CA VAL A 16 0.63 -8.24 -4.28
C VAL A 16 0.27 -9.72 -4.48
N PHE A 17 0.75 -10.35 -5.54
CA PHE A 17 0.45 -11.75 -5.81
C PHE A 17 1.13 -12.67 -4.80
N ILE A 18 2.43 -12.45 -4.56
CA ILE A 18 3.22 -13.37 -3.74
C ILE A 18 2.87 -13.28 -2.26
N THR A 19 2.46 -12.12 -1.76
CA THR A 19 2.00 -11.96 -0.38
C THR A 19 0.75 -12.78 -0.09
N HIS A 20 -0.16 -12.96 -1.05
CA HIS A 20 -1.31 -13.84 -0.88
C HIS A 20 -0.90 -15.30 -0.66
N VAL A 21 0.15 -15.75 -1.36
CA VAL A 21 0.69 -17.11 -1.14
C VAL A 21 1.22 -17.25 0.28
N VAL A 22 1.98 -16.26 0.77
CA VAL A 22 2.55 -16.30 2.14
C VAL A 22 1.45 -16.28 3.19
N VAL A 23 0.49 -15.33 3.08
CA VAL A 23 -0.56 -15.10 4.08
C VAL A 23 -1.53 -16.29 4.19
N VAL A 24 -1.67 -17.08 3.14
CA VAL A 24 -2.54 -18.27 3.15
C VAL A 24 -1.75 -19.53 3.50
N LEU A 25 -0.64 -19.78 2.81
CA LEU A 25 0.04 -21.06 2.89
C LEU A 25 0.84 -21.23 4.19
N LEU A 26 1.49 -20.17 4.69
CA LEU A 26 2.26 -20.24 5.94
C LEU A 26 1.35 -20.55 7.15
N PRO A 27 0.23 -19.86 7.38
CA PRO A 27 -0.69 -20.19 8.48
C PRO A 27 -1.29 -21.60 8.37
N ILE A 28 -1.72 -22.01 7.18
CA ILE A 28 -2.28 -23.36 6.98
C ILE A 28 -1.23 -24.44 7.31
N SER A 29 0.00 -24.26 6.84
CA SER A 29 1.10 -25.20 7.09
C SER A 29 1.52 -25.20 8.57
N ALA A 30 1.50 -24.04 9.24
CA ALA A 30 1.78 -23.92 10.66
C ALA A 30 0.71 -24.64 11.50
N LEU A 31 -0.58 -24.44 11.20
CA LEU A 31 -1.68 -25.16 11.85
C LEU A 31 -1.58 -26.68 11.60
N ALA A 32 -1.31 -27.08 10.36
CA ALA A 32 -1.09 -28.49 10.05
C ALA A 32 0.04 -29.10 10.88
N LEU A 33 1.18 -28.39 11.01
CA LEU A 33 2.31 -28.86 11.82
C LEU A 33 1.93 -29.02 13.30
N ILE A 34 1.20 -28.06 13.88
CA ILE A 34 0.69 -28.13 15.25
C ILE A 34 -0.16 -29.41 15.41
N LEU A 35 -1.11 -29.64 14.52
CA LEU A 35 -1.95 -30.83 14.55
C LEU A 35 -1.14 -32.13 14.45
N LEU A 36 -0.10 -32.16 13.60
CA LEU A 36 0.74 -33.33 13.41
C LEU A 36 1.62 -33.62 14.63
N VAL A 37 2.00 -32.64 15.41
CA VAL A 37 2.73 -32.84 16.67
C VAL A 37 1.83 -33.55 17.69
N PHE A 38 0.55 -33.17 17.78
CA PHE A 38 -0.38 -33.77 18.76
C PHE A 38 -1.12 -35.01 18.25
N LEU A 39 -1.23 -35.20 16.93
CA LEU A 39 -1.97 -36.28 16.30
C LEU A 39 -1.04 -37.26 15.54
N PRO A 40 -0.38 -38.19 16.22
CA PRO A 40 0.59 -39.12 15.60
C PRO A 40 0.05 -39.92 14.42
N LYS A 41 -1.24 -40.26 14.44
CA LYS A 41 -1.91 -41.04 13.39
C LYS A 41 -1.91 -40.32 12.01
N LEU A 42 -1.84 -38.98 11.99
CA LEU A 42 -1.84 -38.20 10.76
C LEU A 42 -0.44 -37.94 10.21
N ARG A 43 0.61 -38.11 10.99
CA ARG A 43 2.00 -37.77 10.62
C ARG A 43 2.45 -38.47 9.34
N ASN A 44 2.25 -39.78 9.23
CA ASN A 44 2.73 -40.55 8.07
C ASN A 44 2.09 -40.09 6.76
N LYS A 45 0.85 -39.57 6.81
CA LYS A 45 0.10 -39.16 5.63
C LYS A 45 0.37 -37.72 5.22
N TYR A 46 0.48 -36.80 6.19
CA TYR A 46 0.43 -35.37 5.91
C TYR A 46 1.74 -34.61 6.19
N LEU A 47 2.71 -35.21 6.93
CA LEU A 47 3.93 -34.50 7.30
C LEU A 47 4.73 -34.03 6.08
N PHE A 48 4.84 -34.89 5.05
CA PHE A 48 5.57 -34.50 3.84
C PHE A 48 4.90 -33.32 3.11
N LEU A 49 3.56 -33.34 2.99
CA LEU A 49 2.81 -32.24 2.40
C LEU A 49 2.96 -30.95 3.20
N THR A 50 2.93 -31.03 4.53
CA THR A 50 3.15 -29.89 5.44
C THR A 50 4.53 -29.27 5.24
N LEU A 51 5.57 -30.11 5.10
CA LEU A 51 6.93 -29.64 4.85
C LEU A 51 7.07 -28.96 3.49
N ILE A 52 6.41 -29.47 2.44
CA ILE A 52 6.35 -28.80 1.15
C ILE A 52 5.68 -27.42 1.31
N GLY A 53 4.54 -27.34 1.99
CA GLY A 53 3.84 -26.09 2.25
C GLY A 53 4.71 -25.06 2.98
N LEU A 54 5.43 -25.48 4.02
CA LEU A 54 6.38 -24.63 4.74
C LEU A 54 7.54 -24.19 3.83
N GLY A 55 8.12 -25.08 3.05
CA GLY A 55 9.20 -24.75 2.11
C GLY A 55 8.78 -23.76 1.05
N VAL A 56 7.61 -23.95 0.44
CA VAL A 56 7.01 -22.99 -0.51
C VAL A 56 6.74 -21.64 0.16
N SER A 57 6.27 -21.64 1.42
CA SER A 57 6.05 -20.42 2.19
C SER A 57 7.34 -19.64 2.43
N VAL A 58 8.47 -20.31 2.70
CA VAL A 58 9.78 -19.66 2.85
C VAL A 58 10.23 -19.00 1.55
N VAL A 59 10.14 -19.73 0.42
CA VAL A 59 10.49 -19.20 -0.90
C VAL A 59 9.60 -18.00 -1.24
N ALA A 60 8.30 -18.13 -1.02
CA ALA A 60 7.35 -17.05 -1.28
C ALA A 60 7.62 -15.83 -0.37
N ALA A 61 7.96 -16.01 0.91
CA ALA A 61 8.29 -14.92 1.82
C ALA A 61 9.58 -14.19 1.38
N PHE A 62 10.58 -14.92 0.86
CA PHE A 62 11.77 -14.31 0.29
C PHE A 62 11.44 -13.46 -0.95
N ILE A 63 10.66 -14.00 -1.88
CA ILE A 63 10.21 -13.26 -3.07
C ILE A 63 9.35 -12.05 -2.67
N ALA A 64 8.50 -12.19 -1.64
CA ALA A 64 7.70 -11.08 -1.11
C ALA A 64 8.58 -9.94 -0.60
N LYS A 65 9.69 -10.27 0.11
CA LYS A 65 10.66 -9.25 0.57
C LYS A 65 11.28 -8.50 -0.61
N GLU A 66 11.87 -9.20 -1.58
CA GLU A 66 12.53 -8.59 -2.74
C GLU A 66 11.56 -7.75 -3.60
N SER A 67 10.35 -8.27 -3.82
CA SER A 67 9.32 -7.54 -4.56
C SER A 67 8.73 -6.36 -3.78
N GLY A 68 8.69 -6.43 -2.45
CA GLY A 68 8.30 -5.33 -1.58
C GLY A 68 9.31 -4.18 -1.63
N GLU A 69 10.61 -4.48 -1.63
CA GLU A 69 11.67 -3.48 -1.85
C GLU A 69 11.52 -2.81 -3.21
N ALA A 70 11.23 -3.57 -4.28
CA ALA A 70 10.99 -2.99 -5.60
C ALA A 70 9.76 -2.07 -5.62
N LEU A 71 8.67 -2.47 -4.96
CA LEU A 71 7.44 -1.68 -4.86
C LEU A 71 7.64 -0.40 -4.04
N SER A 72 8.49 -0.43 -2.99
CA SER A 72 8.72 0.72 -2.10
C SER A 72 9.22 1.96 -2.82
N TYR A 73 9.96 1.81 -3.93
CA TYR A 73 10.40 2.93 -4.77
C TYR A 73 9.25 3.67 -5.47
N ARG A 74 8.06 3.04 -5.58
CA ARG A 74 6.89 3.60 -6.25
C ARG A 74 5.88 4.20 -5.27
N VAL A 75 5.67 3.55 -4.12
CA VAL A 75 4.58 3.88 -3.20
C VAL A 75 5.06 4.27 -1.80
N GLY A 76 6.38 4.34 -1.60
CA GLY A 76 6.98 4.56 -0.28
C GLY A 76 7.09 3.28 0.54
N THR A 77 7.72 3.39 1.71
CA THR A 77 8.04 2.27 2.60
C THR A 77 7.20 2.35 3.87
N PRO A 78 6.10 1.59 4.00
CA PRO A 78 5.34 1.54 5.26
C PRO A 78 6.16 0.83 6.34
N ALA A 79 6.75 1.58 7.28
CA ALA A 79 7.72 1.07 8.27
C ALA A 79 7.20 -0.15 9.04
N ALA A 80 5.97 -0.09 9.55
CA ALA A 80 5.37 -1.20 10.30
C ALA A 80 5.20 -2.47 9.46
N HIS A 81 4.79 -2.33 8.18
CA HIS A 81 4.62 -3.48 7.30
C HIS A 81 5.96 -4.13 6.94
N THR A 82 6.98 -3.33 6.68
CA THR A 82 8.33 -3.82 6.39
C THR A 82 8.91 -4.59 7.57
N GLU A 83 8.79 -4.05 8.79
CA GLU A 83 9.27 -4.69 10.01
C GLU A 83 8.62 -6.07 10.24
N TRP A 84 7.29 -6.15 10.11
CA TRP A 84 6.57 -7.43 10.27
C TRP A 84 6.86 -8.40 9.13
N GLY A 85 7.08 -7.92 7.91
CA GLY A 85 7.47 -8.73 6.75
C GLY A 85 8.82 -9.41 6.94
N GLU A 86 9.82 -8.71 7.46
CA GLU A 86 11.14 -9.27 7.79
C GLU A 86 11.06 -10.32 8.90
N LYS A 87 10.29 -10.04 9.95
CA LYS A 87 10.04 -11.01 11.03
C LYS A 87 9.31 -12.25 10.51
N ALA A 88 8.37 -12.09 9.56
CA ALA A 88 7.65 -13.21 8.95
C ALA A 88 8.58 -14.15 8.17
N LEU A 89 9.55 -13.60 7.43
CA LEU A 89 10.56 -14.40 6.74
C LEU A 89 11.42 -15.18 7.73
N LEU A 90 11.95 -14.51 8.77
CA LEU A 90 12.80 -15.14 9.78
C LEU A 90 12.09 -16.29 10.51
N ILE A 91 10.85 -16.07 10.93
CA ILE A 91 10.08 -17.10 11.64
C ILE A 91 9.67 -18.25 10.71
N ALA A 92 9.37 -17.98 9.44
CA ALA A 92 9.06 -19.02 8.46
C ALA A 92 10.28 -19.95 8.24
N VAL A 93 11.49 -19.39 8.11
CA VAL A 93 12.75 -20.15 7.99
C VAL A 93 13.00 -20.97 9.25
N ALA A 94 12.89 -20.36 10.43
CA ALA A 94 13.10 -21.07 11.70
C ALA A 94 12.10 -22.22 11.90
N LEU A 95 10.83 -21.98 11.55
CA LEU A 95 9.78 -23.01 11.60
C LEU A 95 10.06 -24.16 10.64
N PHE A 96 10.43 -23.86 9.41
CA PHE A 96 10.76 -24.89 8.41
C PHE A 96 11.94 -25.73 8.84
N ILE A 97 13.03 -25.10 9.31
CA ILE A 97 14.22 -25.82 9.82
C ILE A 97 13.85 -26.69 11.01
N SER A 98 13.09 -26.17 11.98
CA SER A 98 12.67 -26.95 13.14
C SER A 98 11.79 -28.14 12.76
N ALA A 99 10.91 -27.97 11.77
CA ALA A 99 10.07 -29.05 11.25
C ALA A 99 10.89 -30.15 10.54
N LEU A 100 11.93 -29.77 9.78
CA LEU A 100 12.87 -30.72 9.17
C LEU A 100 13.65 -31.49 10.22
N ILE A 101 14.18 -30.82 11.24
CA ILE A 101 14.89 -31.47 12.35
C ILE A 101 13.95 -32.42 13.09
N TRP A 102 12.72 -32.00 13.37
CA TRP A 102 11.72 -32.84 14.01
C TRP A 102 11.41 -34.07 13.17
N GLN A 103 11.22 -33.96 11.86
CA GLN A 103 11.04 -35.10 10.96
C GLN A 103 12.24 -36.07 11.00
N PHE A 104 13.46 -35.51 10.97
CA PHE A 104 14.69 -36.33 11.06
C PHE A 104 14.77 -37.12 12.37
N LEU A 105 14.49 -36.47 13.51
CA LEU A 105 14.49 -37.10 14.82
C LEU A 105 13.38 -38.16 14.95
N LEU A 106 12.20 -37.94 14.36
CA LEU A 106 11.13 -38.94 14.29
C LEU A 106 11.61 -40.24 13.61
N LYS A 107 12.26 -40.10 12.43
CA LYS A 107 12.82 -41.26 11.70
C LYS A 107 13.89 -42.00 12.50
N ARG A 108 14.66 -41.28 13.29
CA ARG A 108 15.73 -41.84 14.15
C ARG A 108 15.21 -42.33 15.49
N LYS A 109 13.93 -42.20 15.81
CA LYS A 109 13.33 -42.55 17.12
C LYS A 109 14.11 -41.93 18.29
N ASN A 110 14.58 -40.71 18.15
CA ASN A 110 15.44 -40.02 19.09
C ASN A 110 14.64 -39.51 20.29
N LYS A 111 15.22 -39.53 21.50
CA LYS A 111 14.57 -39.01 22.71
C LYS A 111 14.26 -37.52 22.69
N PHE A 112 15.00 -36.75 21.91
CA PHE A 112 14.77 -35.28 21.76
C PHE A 112 13.62 -34.91 20.80
N THR A 113 13.02 -35.91 20.13
CA THR A 113 11.89 -35.66 19.19
C THR A 113 10.76 -34.85 19.82
N PHE A 114 10.48 -35.13 21.11
CA PHE A 114 9.42 -34.47 21.84
C PHE A 114 9.72 -32.96 22.03
N ILE A 115 10.94 -32.65 22.48
CA ILE A 115 11.39 -31.28 22.72
C ILE A 115 11.35 -30.47 21.43
N VAL A 116 11.91 -30.99 20.34
CA VAL A 116 11.92 -30.31 19.04
C VAL A 116 10.50 -30.13 18.48
N GLY A 117 9.60 -31.09 18.72
CA GLY A 117 8.19 -30.98 18.37
C GLY A 117 7.51 -29.79 19.06
N TYR A 118 7.76 -29.60 20.37
CA TYR A 118 7.21 -28.43 21.09
C TYR A 118 7.83 -27.11 20.64
N VAL A 119 9.14 -27.08 20.36
CA VAL A 119 9.78 -25.89 19.77
C VAL A 119 9.12 -25.55 18.45
N ALA A 120 8.87 -26.54 17.59
CA ALA A 120 8.17 -26.33 16.32
C ALA A 120 6.73 -25.79 16.53
N VAL A 121 6.01 -26.24 17.55
CA VAL A 121 4.69 -25.71 17.91
C VAL A 121 4.78 -24.23 18.34
N ILE A 122 5.73 -23.87 19.18
CA ILE A 122 5.93 -22.47 19.60
C ILE A 122 6.23 -21.58 18.40
N LEU A 123 7.13 -22.02 17.51
CA LEU A 123 7.44 -21.30 16.28
C LEU A 123 6.24 -21.20 15.33
N ALA A 124 5.41 -22.24 15.26
CA ALA A 124 4.19 -22.24 14.46
C ALA A 124 3.15 -21.22 14.98
N VAL A 125 2.97 -21.14 16.32
CA VAL A 125 2.11 -20.12 16.92
C VAL A 125 2.66 -18.71 16.65
N ALA A 126 3.97 -18.51 16.80
CA ALA A 126 4.62 -17.24 16.46
C ALA A 126 4.42 -16.88 14.98
N ALA A 127 4.52 -17.86 14.05
CA ALA A 127 4.27 -17.63 12.62
C ALA A 127 2.83 -17.22 12.35
N LEU A 128 1.83 -17.77 13.05
CA LEU A 128 0.42 -17.35 12.94
C LEU A 128 0.23 -15.89 13.37
N VAL A 129 0.78 -15.50 14.52
CA VAL A 129 0.68 -14.15 15.06
C VAL A 129 1.37 -13.14 14.12
N ILE A 130 2.59 -13.44 13.67
CA ILE A 130 3.35 -12.55 12.79
C ILE A 130 2.68 -12.44 11.41
N SER A 131 2.12 -13.54 10.87
CA SER A 131 1.35 -13.49 9.61
C SER A 131 0.13 -12.58 9.74
N TYR A 132 -0.58 -12.61 10.86
CA TYR A 132 -1.69 -11.70 11.14
C TYR A 132 -1.21 -10.24 11.20
N LEU A 133 -0.14 -9.94 11.93
CA LEU A 133 0.38 -8.58 12.08
C LEU A 133 0.92 -8.02 10.76
N ALA A 134 1.61 -8.84 9.96
CA ALA A 134 2.08 -8.44 8.63
C ALA A 134 0.90 -8.17 7.67
N GLY A 135 -0.12 -9.03 7.67
CA GLY A 135 -1.34 -8.84 6.88
C GLY A 135 -2.10 -7.59 7.30
N HIS A 136 -2.32 -7.41 8.60
CA HIS A 136 -3.02 -6.24 9.16
C HIS A 136 -2.28 -4.94 8.85
N SER A 137 -0.96 -4.88 9.07
CA SER A 137 -0.16 -3.68 8.76
C SER A 137 -0.14 -3.34 7.28
N GLY A 138 -0.12 -4.35 6.40
CA GLY A 138 -0.23 -4.16 4.95
C GLY A 138 -1.60 -3.65 4.52
N ALA A 139 -2.67 -4.22 5.07
CA ALA A 139 -4.03 -3.73 4.85
C ALA A 139 -4.19 -2.28 5.34
N LYS A 140 -3.69 -1.97 6.54
CA LYS A 140 -3.70 -0.62 7.08
C LYS A 140 -2.96 0.35 6.15
N ALA A 141 -1.75 0.03 5.72
CA ALA A 141 -0.97 0.85 4.80
C ALA A 141 -1.67 1.12 3.46
N SER A 142 -2.46 0.15 2.97
CA SER A 142 -3.18 0.25 1.70
C SER A 142 -4.50 1.02 1.80
N TRP A 143 -5.19 0.92 2.92
CA TRP A 143 -6.57 1.39 3.08
C TRP A 143 -6.72 2.59 4.00
N GLU A 144 -5.85 2.78 5.01
CA GLU A 144 -5.99 3.85 6.00
C GLU A 144 -6.10 5.23 5.34
N LYS A 145 -5.23 5.48 4.34
CA LYS A 145 -5.26 6.72 3.56
C LYS A 145 -6.52 6.90 2.70
N ARG A 146 -7.19 5.82 2.35
CA ARG A 146 -8.41 5.84 1.53
C ARG A 146 -9.68 5.94 2.35
N ILE A 147 -9.69 5.36 3.56
CA ILE A 147 -10.86 5.32 4.45
C ILE A 147 -10.89 6.53 5.37
N ASN A 148 -9.72 7.01 5.82
CA ASN A 148 -9.58 8.16 6.70
C ASN A 148 -8.75 9.26 6.02
N PRO A 149 -9.27 9.94 5.01
CA PRO A 149 -8.53 11.04 4.36
C PRO A 149 -8.23 12.19 5.33
N VAL A 150 -8.98 12.32 6.42
CA VAL A 150 -8.85 13.39 7.42
C VAL A 150 -7.73 13.14 8.44
N SER A 151 -7.34 11.88 8.71
CA SER A 151 -6.31 11.56 9.72
C SER A 151 -4.86 11.80 9.28
N GLN A 152 -4.61 12.27 8.06
CA GLN A 152 -3.27 12.60 7.59
C GLN A 152 -2.76 13.98 7.98
N PHE A 153 -3.57 14.78 8.68
CA PHE A 153 -3.16 16.11 9.12
C PHE A 153 -2.57 16.14 10.54
N THR A 154 -2.47 14.98 11.20
CA THR A 154 -1.83 14.85 12.49
C THR A 154 -0.78 13.73 12.42
N ASP A 155 0.42 14.07 12.15
CA ASP A 155 1.67 13.53 12.65
C ASP A 155 2.77 13.38 11.59
N SER A 156 3.74 14.19 11.67
CA SER A 156 5.17 13.98 11.41
C SER A 156 5.83 15.24 10.86
N SER A 157 5.81 16.32 11.59
CA SER A 157 6.88 17.33 11.60
C SER A 157 6.61 18.23 12.78
N GLY A 158 7.54 18.26 13.73
CA GLY A 158 7.51 19.11 14.92
C GLY A 158 7.54 20.61 14.58
N ILE A 159 6.41 21.10 14.12
CA ILE A 159 6.04 22.51 14.10
C ILE A 159 4.86 22.60 15.06
N PRO A 160 4.88 23.49 16.06
CA PRO A 160 3.78 23.60 17.01
C PRO A 160 2.50 23.96 16.27
N THR A 161 1.54 23.04 16.19
CA THR A 161 0.18 23.32 15.82
C THR A 161 -0.53 23.95 17.02
N ASP A 162 -0.15 25.17 17.34
CA ASP A 162 -1.01 26.10 18.07
C ASP A 162 -1.37 27.23 17.11
N SER A 163 -2.38 26.98 16.31
CA SER A 163 -3.10 27.97 15.54
C SER A 163 -4.56 27.56 15.45
N SER A 164 -5.26 27.58 16.57
CA SER A 164 -6.70 27.76 16.64
C SER A 164 -7.06 29.21 16.21
N GLY A 165 -6.52 29.64 15.08
CA GLY A 165 -6.78 30.94 14.47
C GLY A 165 -7.11 30.80 12.99
N PRO A 166 -7.77 31.80 12.42
CA PRO A 166 -8.10 31.82 10.99
C PRO A 166 -6.81 31.71 10.14
N ILE A 167 -6.85 30.87 9.10
CA ILE A 167 -5.73 30.64 8.18
C ILE A 167 -5.79 31.70 7.07
N GLU A 168 -4.79 32.56 6.98
CA GLU A 168 -4.67 33.49 5.87
C GLU A 168 -4.15 32.78 4.60
N LEU A 169 -4.89 32.85 3.52
CA LEU A 169 -4.55 32.26 2.22
C LEU A 169 -3.59 33.19 1.45
N SER A 170 -2.41 33.45 1.98
CA SER A 170 -1.38 34.27 1.33
C SER A 170 -0.43 33.43 0.49
N MET A 171 0.31 34.04 -0.45
CA MET A 171 1.38 33.35 -1.20
C MET A 171 2.44 32.79 -0.27
N THR A 172 2.69 33.42 0.87
CA THR A 172 3.62 32.90 1.89
C THR A 172 3.13 31.59 2.48
N THR A 173 1.84 31.52 2.80
CA THR A 173 1.19 30.30 3.29
C THR A 173 1.19 29.21 2.22
N VAL A 174 0.86 29.55 0.98
CA VAL A 174 0.89 28.60 -0.15
C VAL A 174 2.30 28.06 -0.39
N ALA A 175 3.33 28.91 -0.36
CA ALA A 175 4.72 28.49 -0.56
C ALA A 175 5.24 27.49 0.49
N GLN A 176 4.65 27.46 1.68
CA GLN A 176 4.94 26.45 2.72
C GLN A 176 4.28 25.11 2.45
N LYS A 177 3.30 25.03 1.53
CA LYS A 177 2.55 23.86 1.16
C LYS A 177 3.07 23.27 -0.17
N ASN A 178 4.35 22.97 -0.24
CA ASN A 178 5.09 22.61 -1.45
C ASN A 178 5.53 21.15 -1.55
N THR A 179 4.99 20.28 -0.70
CA THR A 179 5.29 18.84 -0.72
C THR A 179 4.13 18.04 -1.28
N PRO A 180 4.35 16.82 -1.80
CA PRO A 180 3.26 15.96 -2.29
C PRO A 180 2.19 15.65 -1.23
N GLU A 181 2.59 15.61 0.04
CA GLU A 181 1.71 15.34 1.19
C GLU A 181 0.90 16.57 1.60
N ASN A 182 1.34 17.76 1.18
CA ASN A 182 0.71 19.04 1.48
C ASN A 182 0.94 20.00 0.33
N CYS A 183 0.12 19.88 -0.71
CA CYS A 183 0.28 20.53 -1.99
C CYS A 183 -0.82 21.56 -2.23
N TRP A 184 -0.49 22.84 -2.07
CA TRP A 184 -1.38 23.93 -2.45
C TRP A 184 -0.81 24.67 -3.66
N ALA A 185 -1.68 25.19 -4.50
CA ALA A 185 -1.29 26.03 -5.62
C ALA A 185 -2.31 27.16 -5.80
N VAL A 186 -1.86 28.26 -6.41
CA VAL A 186 -2.75 29.34 -6.82
C VAL A 186 -3.05 29.18 -8.31
N VAL A 187 -4.33 29.32 -8.69
CA VAL A 187 -4.76 29.48 -10.10
C VAL A 187 -5.79 30.58 -10.17
N SER A 188 -5.58 31.58 -11.03
CA SER A 188 -6.51 32.67 -11.25
C SER A 188 -7.00 33.33 -9.95
N ASN A 189 -6.05 33.65 -9.05
CA ASN A 189 -6.30 34.29 -7.76
C ASN A 189 -7.11 33.46 -6.73
N ASN A 190 -7.29 32.16 -6.97
CA ASN A 190 -7.85 31.22 -6.00
C ASN A 190 -6.81 30.22 -5.54
N VAL A 191 -6.89 29.81 -4.28
CA VAL A 191 -6.01 28.81 -3.67
C VAL A 191 -6.70 27.45 -3.72
N TYR A 192 -5.98 26.45 -4.16
CA TYR A 192 -6.46 25.09 -4.34
C TYR A 192 -5.62 24.10 -3.52
N ASN A 193 -6.26 23.17 -2.83
CA ASN A 193 -5.58 22.05 -2.18
C ASN A 193 -5.56 20.85 -3.13
N LEU A 194 -4.44 20.65 -3.81
CA LEU A 194 -4.26 19.61 -4.81
C LEU A 194 -3.70 18.30 -4.24
N THR A 195 -3.49 18.19 -2.93
CA THR A 195 -2.87 17.02 -2.28
C THR A 195 -3.54 15.71 -2.68
N ALA A 196 -4.87 15.64 -2.60
CA ALA A 196 -5.62 14.44 -2.98
C ALA A 196 -5.67 14.18 -4.50
N TYR A 197 -5.41 15.21 -5.31
CA TYR A 197 -5.49 15.12 -6.76
C TYR A 197 -4.17 14.67 -7.42
N ILE A 198 -3.05 14.75 -6.73
CA ILE A 198 -1.73 14.40 -7.28
C ILE A 198 -1.74 13.03 -7.97
N THR A 199 -2.26 12.01 -7.29
CA THR A 199 -2.30 10.63 -7.81
C THR A 199 -3.43 10.37 -8.79
N ALA A 200 -4.46 11.21 -8.80
CA ALA A 200 -5.65 11.10 -9.68
C ALA A 200 -5.51 11.90 -10.98
N HIS A 201 -4.45 12.73 -11.12
CA HIS A 201 -4.26 13.56 -12.29
C HIS A 201 -3.95 12.72 -13.54
N PRO A 202 -4.74 12.82 -14.63
CA PRO A 202 -4.53 12.02 -15.85
C PRO A 202 -3.16 12.24 -16.52
N GLY A 203 -2.58 13.45 -16.39
CA GLY A 203 -1.26 13.79 -16.89
C GLY A 203 -0.10 13.29 -16.02
N GLY A 204 -0.39 12.54 -14.94
CA GLY A 204 0.59 11.98 -14.00
C GLY A 204 0.91 12.91 -12.82
N ALA A 205 1.28 12.28 -11.70
CA ALA A 205 1.55 12.93 -10.42
C ALA A 205 2.66 14.00 -10.50
N ALA A 206 3.71 13.74 -11.28
CA ALA A 206 4.85 14.64 -11.42
C ALA A 206 4.49 16.05 -11.96
N ASN A 207 3.43 16.15 -12.74
CA ASN A 207 3.00 17.44 -13.28
C ASN A 207 2.31 18.30 -12.22
N ILE A 208 1.57 17.71 -11.29
CA ILE A 208 0.97 18.42 -10.16
C ILE A 208 2.02 18.76 -9.10
N THR A 209 2.90 17.82 -8.77
CA THR A 209 3.93 18.02 -7.74
C THR A 209 4.82 19.24 -8.01
N LYS A 210 5.11 19.55 -9.27
CA LYS A 210 5.88 20.73 -9.66
C LYS A 210 5.17 22.05 -9.36
N LEU A 211 3.87 22.03 -9.20
CA LEU A 211 3.03 23.22 -9.00
C LEU A 211 2.78 23.48 -7.51
N CYS A 212 3.11 22.54 -6.63
CA CYS A 212 2.92 22.70 -5.19
C CYS A 212 3.72 23.92 -4.68
N GLY A 213 3.08 24.76 -3.90
CA GLY A 213 3.68 25.96 -3.33
C GLY A 213 3.80 27.16 -4.28
N THR A 214 3.26 27.07 -5.49
CA THR A 214 3.47 28.10 -6.53
C THR A 214 2.17 28.73 -7.06
N ASP A 215 2.32 29.83 -7.79
CA ASP A 215 1.28 30.32 -8.69
C ASP A 215 1.33 29.50 -9.99
N ALA A 216 0.36 28.62 -10.16
CA ALA A 216 0.23 27.69 -11.27
C ALA A 216 -0.67 28.24 -12.38
N THR A 217 -1.13 29.51 -12.33
CA THR A 217 -2.06 30.08 -13.28
C THR A 217 -1.59 29.91 -14.73
N ALA A 218 -0.36 30.30 -15.02
CA ALA A 218 0.19 30.19 -16.38
C ALA A 218 0.31 28.72 -16.82
N ALA A 219 0.78 27.83 -15.94
CA ALA A 219 0.93 26.40 -16.24
C ALA A 219 -0.43 25.76 -16.55
N PHE A 220 -1.45 26.05 -15.72
CA PHE A 220 -2.80 25.52 -15.90
C PHE A 220 -3.43 26.05 -17.19
N THR A 221 -3.37 27.36 -17.43
CA THR A 221 -3.96 28.01 -18.62
C THR A 221 -3.30 27.50 -19.90
N ASN A 222 -1.97 27.37 -19.92
CA ASN A 222 -1.25 26.87 -21.10
C ASN A 222 -1.59 25.43 -21.43
N GLN A 223 -1.81 24.58 -20.40
CA GLN A 223 -2.08 23.16 -20.58
C GLN A 223 -3.55 22.87 -20.88
N HIS A 224 -4.47 23.58 -20.23
CA HIS A 224 -5.91 23.29 -20.24
C HIS A 224 -6.79 24.37 -20.88
N GLY A 225 -6.31 25.59 -20.94
CA GLY A 225 -7.03 26.71 -21.53
C GLY A 225 -8.43 26.90 -20.92
N GLN A 226 -9.43 26.98 -21.79
CA GLN A 226 -10.84 27.10 -21.41
C GLN A 226 -11.59 25.77 -21.39
N SER A 227 -10.90 24.65 -21.40
CA SER A 227 -11.53 23.30 -21.39
C SER A 227 -12.41 23.12 -20.16
N ALA A 228 -13.69 22.83 -20.36
CA ALA A 228 -14.66 22.73 -19.25
C ALA A 228 -14.29 21.69 -18.21
N LYS A 229 -13.89 20.45 -18.62
CA LYS A 229 -13.61 19.35 -17.72
C LYS A 229 -12.45 19.64 -16.74
N PRO A 230 -11.25 20.11 -17.14
CA PRO A 230 -10.21 20.50 -16.20
C PRO A 230 -10.61 21.63 -15.26
N ASN A 231 -11.33 22.63 -15.73
CA ASN A 231 -11.80 23.76 -14.93
C ASN A 231 -12.79 23.30 -13.84
N THR A 232 -13.82 22.50 -14.19
CA THR A 232 -14.75 21.93 -13.21
C THR A 232 -14.05 21.01 -12.21
N THR A 233 -13.06 20.24 -12.67
CA THR A 233 -12.26 19.39 -11.77
C THR A 233 -11.47 20.25 -10.78
N LEU A 234 -10.82 21.33 -11.25
CA LEU A 234 -10.05 22.23 -10.39
C LEU A 234 -10.93 22.88 -9.34
N GLU A 235 -12.14 23.33 -9.70
CA GLU A 235 -13.10 23.96 -8.78
C GLU A 235 -13.44 23.08 -7.57
N SER A 236 -13.39 21.76 -7.70
CA SER A 236 -13.65 20.85 -6.59
C SER A 236 -12.56 20.86 -5.50
N PHE A 237 -11.43 21.49 -5.76
CA PHE A 237 -10.30 21.59 -4.83
C PHE A 237 -10.08 23.00 -4.28
N VAL A 238 -10.95 23.96 -4.59
CA VAL A 238 -10.83 25.35 -4.12
C VAL A 238 -10.97 25.40 -2.59
N ILE A 239 -10.09 26.16 -1.94
CA ILE A 239 -10.14 26.42 -0.50
C ILE A 239 -10.47 27.88 -0.17
N GLY A 240 -10.29 28.78 -1.11
CA GLY A 240 -10.68 30.20 -0.98
C GLY A 240 -9.93 31.11 -1.94
N ALA A 241 -10.25 32.36 -1.92
CA ALA A 241 -9.54 33.38 -2.70
C ALA A 241 -8.18 33.70 -2.05
N LEU A 242 -7.17 34.00 -2.88
CA LEU A 242 -5.88 34.49 -2.39
C LEU A 242 -6.06 35.80 -1.62
N GLY A 243 -5.49 35.90 -0.45
CA GLY A 243 -5.65 37.04 0.48
C GLY A 243 -6.87 36.97 1.39
N SER A 244 -7.73 35.95 1.26
CA SER A 244 -8.83 35.71 2.20
C SER A 244 -8.36 34.87 3.42
N THR A 245 -9.22 34.85 4.44
CA THR A 245 -8.99 34.06 5.67
C THR A 245 -10.07 32.99 5.76
N ILE A 246 -9.68 31.78 6.16
CA ILE A 246 -10.59 30.67 6.39
C ILE A 246 -10.44 30.18 7.82
N ASP A 247 -11.55 29.83 8.49
CA ASP A 247 -11.54 29.30 9.87
C ASP A 247 -11.19 27.81 9.92
N SER A 248 -11.44 27.10 8.83
CA SER A 248 -11.10 25.67 8.66
C SER A 248 -10.96 25.31 7.20
N LEU A 249 -10.17 24.26 6.92
CA LEU A 249 -10.05 23.73 5.55
C LEU A 249 -11.37 23.07 5.12
N PRO A 250 -11.88 23.37 3.90
CA PRO A 250 -13.02 22.66 3.35
C PRO A 250 -12.74 21.15 3.25
N THR A 251 -13.73 20.34 3.56
CA THR A 251 -13.63 18.88 3.40
C THR A 251 -13.41 18.55 1.92
N PRO A 252 -12.35 17.78 1.57
CA PRO A 252 -12.12 17.40 0.17
C PRO A 252 -13.32 16.64 -0.39
N VAL A 253 -13.86 17.11 -1.53
CA VAL A 253 -14.91 16.39 -2.24
C VAL A 253 -14.30 15.15 -2.89
N PRO A 254 -14.86 13.93 -2.72
CA PRO A 254 -14.35 12.73 -3.36
C PRO A 254 -14.38 12.88 -4.89
N VAL A 255 -13.22 12.77 -5.54
CA VAL A 255 -13.17 12.71 -7.01
C VAL A 255 -13.69 11.35 -7.45
N VAL A 256 -14.93 11.29 -7.92
CA VAL A 256 -15.47 10.10 -8.59
C VAL A 256 -14.73 9.96 -9.92
N GLY A 257 -13.83 9.00 -9.98
CA GLY A 257 -13.14 8.64 -11.22
C GLY A 257 -14.18 8.26 -12.28
N ASN A 258 -14.34 9.09 -13.31
CA ASN A 258 -15.24 8.82 -14.41
C ASN A 258 -14.72 7.60 -15.17
N GLN A 259 -15.39 6.47 -15.03
CA GLN A 259 -15.21 5.33 -15.93
C GLN A 259 -15.63 5.77 -17.34
N ASN A 260 -14.72 5.60 -18.30
CA ASN A 260 -15.00 5.79 -19.72
C ASN A 260 -16.24 4.99 -20.12
N THR A 261 -17.34 5.67 -20.36
CA THR A 261 -18.36 5.16 -21.26
C THR A 261 -17.88 5.50 -22.65
N ASN A 262 -17.38 4.48 -23.36
CA ASN A 262 -17.22 4.54 -24.81
C ASN A 262 -18.59 4.79 -25.41
N GLY A 263 -18.84 6.02 -25.86
CA GLY A 263 -19.94 6.32 -26.76
C GLY A 263 -19.59 5.74 -28.13
N GLU A 264 -20.28 4.71 -28.52
CA GLU A 264 -20.39 4.29 -29.90
C GLU A 264 -21.12 5.41 -30.64
N GLU A 265 -20.41 6.14 -31.49
CA GLU A 265 -21.02 7.01 -32.51
C GLU A 265 -21.56 6.08 -33.59
N GLU A 266 -22.88 5.85 -33.59
CA GLU A 266 -23.58 5.30 -34.75
C GLU A 266 -23.49 6.31 -35.89
N GLU A 267 -22.65 6.03 -36.87
CA GLU A 267 -22.71 6.67 -38.18
C GLU A 267 -24.01 6.26 -38.86
N ASN A 268 -24.93 7.21 -38.94
CA ASN A 268 -26.16 7.09 -39.71
C ASN A 268 -25.80 7.42 -41.18
N GLU A 269 -25.49 6.39 -41.99
CA GLU A 269 -25.44 6.53 -43.44
C GLU A 269 -26.88 6.64 -43.96
N GLY A 270 -27.26 7.82 -44.41
CA GLY A 270 -28.47 8.02 -45.16
C GLY A 270 -28.30 7.52 -46.57
N ASP A 271 -29.10 6.55 -46.96
CA ASP A 271 -29.34 6.17 -48.33
C ASP A 271 -30.36 7.18 -48.95
N GLU A 272 -29.87 8.00 -49.90
CA GLU A 272 -30.69 8.59 -50.94
C GLU A 272 -30.65 7.64 -52.14
N ASP A 273 -31.77 7.07 -52.49
CA ASP A 273 -32.50 6.93 -53.77
C ASP A 273 -33.45 5.73 -53.76
#